data_6dc678d82e60f14941dfc59a63452fd7
#
_entry.id   6dc678d82e60f14941dfc59a63452fd7
#
_cell.length_a   1.000
_cell.length_b   1.000
_cell.length_c   1.000
_cell.angle_alpha   90.00
_cell.angle_beta   90.00
_cell.angle_gamma   90.00
#
_symmetry.space_group_name_H-M   'P 1'
#
loop_
_entity.id
_entity.type
_entity.pdbx_description
1 polymer ?
#
loop_
_entity_poly.entity_id
_entity_poly.type
_entity_poly.pdbx_seq_one_letter_code
_entity_poly.pdbx_strand_id
1 'polypeptide(L)'
;MMIRTKSKFAGAAAAILLASTSISTSAYADSAADIQVLRQQLEAMQKRLIELEAKQAKTAEKVEDTHDRAVLSTGKGTGGFVVPGTNTEFSIGGYVKADLIYDFDESLGDLFVPESISTGDDDDTQRFRAHARQSRLNFKTKTPTSYGDLKTLLEGDFFGSGGNEVFSNSASFRLRHAWAEIGNFGVGQFWTNFMPIESYPSTVDFNGPAGIPFIRQAQIRYTHPINDNLKVSASLENSEFNGRNAGGAFAESTNIGIRAGLDELPDITAAVTYSDDWGLVKLAGVGRYLNGPADTGGDSDIGWGVNLSGNTSPWPGGKIAGSFTYGDGVGRYLINGFGQDAFVDAAGNLETIEAYGITAQVTQQITPTIKAGLAYGRYEVLDTFGPDDLEALNTIHGTLFWNPTERVTVGGEVIWGQREDESGADDDALRFQTSVQVNF
;
A
#
# COMPACT_ATOMS: atom_id res chain seq x y z
N MET A 1 51.68 0.68 15.00
CA MET A 1 51.93 2.03 14.43
C MET A 1 50.58 2.69 14.23
N MET A 2 50.21 3.49 15.20
CA MET A 2 48.90 4.20 15.25
C MET A 2 48.93 5.36 14.30
N ILE A 3 47.93 5.46 13.42
CA ILE A 3 47.61 6.71 12.74
C ILE A 3 46.14 7.04 13.06
N ARG A 4 46.00 8.00 13.95
CA ARG A 4 44.75 8.70 14.21
C ARG A 4 44.45 9.67 13.04
N THR A 5 43.39 9.48 12.33
CA THR A 5 42.82 10.52 11.47
C THR A 5 41.60 11.13 12.15
N LYS A 6 41.77 12.36 12.58
CA LYS A 6 40.69 13.21 13.14
C LYS A 6 39.70 13.61 12.03
N SER A 7 38.45 13.34 12.28
CA SER A 7 37.31 13.82 11.49
C SER A 7 37.28 15.35 11.44
N LYS A 8 37.25 15.91 10.23
CA LYS A 8 36.98 17.31 9.95
C LYS A 8 35.49 17.47 9.61
N PHE A 9 34.64 17.54 10.61
CA PHE A 9 33.31 18.09 10.47
C PHE A 9 33.25 19.45 11.19
N ALA A 10 33.76 20.48 10.54
CA ALA A 10 33.58 21.88 10.90
C ALA A 10 33.88 22.71 9.65
N GLY A 11 32.93 22.83 8.74
CA GLY A 11 33.22 23.53 7.50
C GLY A 11 32.06 23.94 6.60
N ALA A 12 30.84 23.92 7.09
CA ALA A 12 29.69 24.38 6.28
C ALA A 12 28.92 25.58 6.87
N ALA A 13 29.28 26.06 8.05
CA ALA A 13 28.63 27.21 8.66
C ALA A 13 29.39 28.55 8.54
N ALA A 14 30.54 28.57 7.84
CA ALA A 14 31.42 29.75 7.78
C ALA A 14 31.46 30.48 6.41
N ALA A 15 30.62 30.09 5.44
CA ALA A 15 30.72 30.64 4.08
C ALA A 15 29.69 31.72 3.72
N ILE A 16 28.89 32.24 4.66
CA ILE A 16 27.89 33.30 4.36
C ILE A 16 28.25 34.66 5.02
N LEU A 17 29.44 34.83 5.57
CA LEU A 17 29.79 36.07 6.30
C LEU A 17 30.96 36.85 5.68
N LEU A 18 31.24 36.75 4.41
CA LEU A 18 32.31 37.49 3.74
C LEU A 18 31.88 38.10 2.38
N ALA A 19 30.83 38.91 2.40
CA ALA A 19 30.53 39.80 1.28
C ALA A 19 29.85 41.06 1.80
N SER A 20 30.62 41.93 2.39
CA SER A 20 30.35 43.40 2.38
C SER A 20 31.27 44.13 3.38
N THR A 21 32.49 44.40 3.00
CA THR A 21 33.27 45.43 3.67
C THR A 21 33.87 46.36 2.59
N SER A 22 33.07 47.32 2.24
CA SER A 22 33.55 48.60 1.76
C SER A 22 32.64 49.68 2.33
N ILE A 23 32.94 50.08 3.58
CA ILE A 23 32.35 51.30 4.11
C ILE A 23 33.49 52.20 4.53
N SER A 24 33.53 53.33 3.86
CA SER A 24 34.34 54.50 4.14
C SER A 24 34.05 55.04 5.52
N THR A 25 35.12 55.43 6.20
CA THR A 25 35.18 56.12 7.47
C THR A 25 34.43 57.46 7.40
N SER A 26 33.35 57.59 8.21
CA SER A 26 32.97 58.79 8.94
C SER A 26 31.55 58.66 9.54
N ALA A 27 31.43 58.42 10.82
CA ALA A 27 30.46 59.07 11.72
C ALA A 27 30.51 58.36 13.07
N TYR A 28 31.11 59.02 14.05
CA TYR A 28 30.89 58.77 15.48
C TYR A 28 29.51 59.31 15.81
N ALA A 29 28.51 58.46 15.92
CA ALA A 29 27.31 58.74 16.72
C ALA A 29 26.46 57.44 16.78
N ASP A 30 26.16 57.04 17.99
CA ASP A 30 25.15 56.05 18.35
C ASP A 30 25.48 54.56 18.27
N SER A 31 26.69 54.16 18.59
CA SER A 31 27.09 52.75 18.66
C SER A 31 26.34 51.89 19.68
N ALA A 32 25.70 52.50 20.66
CA ALA A 32 24.96 51.75 21.69
C ALA A 32 23.55 51.35 21.23
N ALA A 33 22.87 52.18 20.46
CA ALA A 33 21.55 51.88 19.89
C ALA A 33 21.63 50.83 18.77
N ASP A 34 22.63 50.96 17.89
CA ASP A 34 22.88 50.00 16.82
C ASP A 34 23.28 48.61 17.34
N ILE A 35 24.09 48.55 18.40
CA ILE A 35 24.43 47.30 19.07
C ILE A 35 23.19 46.66 19.73
N GLN A 36 22.27 47.46 20.27
CA GLN A 36 21.04 46.98 20.87
C GLN A 36 20.06 46.41 19.81
N VAL A 37 19.96 47.06 18.65
CA VAL A 37 19.18 46.59 17.50
C VAL A 37 19.79 45.29 16.93
N LEU A 38 21.11 45.22 16.77
CA LEU A 38 21.80 44.00 16.31
C LEU A 38 21.63 42.85 17.31
N ARG A 39 21.66 43.08 18.61
CA ARG A 39 21.39 42.06 19.63
C ARG A 39 19.94 41.55 19.55
N GLN A 40 18.96 42.44 19.39
CA GLN A 40 17.56 42.03 19.21
C GLN A 40 17.34 41.22 17.91
N GLN A 41 18.02 41.62 16.84
CA GLN A 41 17.97 40.84 15.58
C GLN A 41 18.63 39.46 15.73
N LEU A 42 19.73 39.38 16.47
CA LEU A 42 20.43 38.10 16.71
C LEU A 42 19.60 37.18 17.62
N GLU A 43 18.96 37.71 18.66
CA GLU A 43 18.02 36.95 19.49
C GLU A 43 16.79 36.49 18.70
N ALA A 44 16.26 37.34 17.83
CA ALA A 44 15.14 36.99 16.95
C ALA A 44 15.53 35.89 15.92
N MET A 45 16.74 35.99 15.36
CA MET A 45 17.26 34.94 14.46
C MET A 45 17.55 33.61 15.17
N GLN A 46 18.11 33.68 16.40
CA GLN A 46 18.32 32.46 17.20
C GLN A 46 16.99 31.78 17.56
N LYS A 47 15.98 32.57 17.95
CA LYS A 47 14.64 32.03 18.24
C LYS A 47 14.00 31.39 17.01
N ARG A 48 14.17 32.01 15.84
CA ARG A 48 13.67 31.50 14.57
C ARG A 48 14.42 30.25 14.12
N LEU A 49 15.72 30.13 14.40
CA LEU A 49 16.53 28.95 14.14
C LEU A 49 16.07 27.76 14.99
N ILE A 50 15.87 27.97 16.28
CA ILE A 50 15.34 26.96 17.21
C ILE A 50 13.93 26.51 16.79
N GLU A 51 13.10 27.43 16.33
CA GLU A 51 11.75 27.15 15.86
C GLU A 51 11.77 26.35 14.54
N LEU A 52 12.70 26.68 13.63
CA LEU A 52 12.92 25.93 12.39
C LEU A 52 13.52 24.54 12.64
N GLU A 53 14.46 24.41 13.55
CA GLU A 53 15.02 23.12 13.96
C GLU A 53 13.96 22.22 14.62
N ALA A 54 13.12 22.78 15.49
CA ALA A 54 12.00 22.07 16.11
C ALA A 54 10.94 21.66 15.07
N LYS A 55 10.69 22.53 14.08
CA LYS A 55 9.76 22.26 12.98
C LYS A 55 10.32 21.21 12.04
N GLN A 56 11.62 21.27 11.75
CA GLN A 56 12.31 20.26 10.93
C GLN A 56 12.35 18.90 11.64
N ALA A 57 12.58 18.86 12.96
CA ALA A 57 12.51 17.63 13.74
C ALA A 57 11.09 17.02 13.74
N LYS A 58 10.05 17.85 13.94
CA LYS A 58 8.65 17.41 13.86
C LYS A 58 8.26 16.95 12.45
N THR A 59 8.76 17.61 11.42
CA THR A 59 8.51 17.22 10.02
C THR A 59 9.20 15.92 9.69
N ALA A 60 10.46 15.73 10.13
CA ALA A 60 11.19 14.48 9.99
C ALA A 60 10.48 13.34 10.73
N GLU A 61 10.01 13.56 11.95
CA GLU A 61 9.24 12.59 12.73
C GLU A 61 7.89 12.25 12.08
N LYS A 62 7.18 13.25 11.53
CA LYS A 62 5.89 13.06 10.83
C LYS A 62 6.06 12.38 9.48
N VAL A 63 7.11 12.68 8.72
CA VAL A 63 7.47 12.00 7.46
C VAL A 63 7.92 10.57 7.77
N GLU A 64 8.69 10.36 8.81
CA GLU A 64 9.12 9.04 9.27
C GLU A 64 7.92 8.20 9.74
N ASP A 65 6.96 8.77 10.52
CA ASP A 65 5.75 8.08 10.98
C ASP A 65 4.79 7.75 9.81
N THR A 66 4.66 8.62 8.81
CA THR A 66 3.81 8.36 7.63
C THR A 66 4.46 7.33 6.69
N HIS A 67 5.77 7.40 6.55
CA HIS A 67 6.55 6.46 5.75
C HIS A 67 6.64 5.10 6.44
N ASP A 68 6.87 5.12 7.74
CA ASP A 68 6.88 3.94 8.59
C ASP A 68 5.50 3.25 8.66
N ARG A 69 4.38 3.97 8.60
CA ARG A 69 3.05 3.35 8.51
C ARG A 69 2.84 2.59 7.20
N ALA A 70 3.31 3.10 6.09
CA ALA A 70 3.27 2.38 4.82
C ALA A 70 4.20 1.14 4.82
N VAL A 71 5.31 1.22 5.53
CA VAL A 71 6.30 0.15 5.70
C VAL A 71 6.04 -0.67 6.97
N LEU A 72 5.46 -0.07 8.03
CA LEU A 72 5.29 -0.62 9.37
C LEU A 72 3.85 -1.05 9.72
N SER A 73 2.97 -1.26 8.75
CA SER A 73 1.69 -1.95 9.07
C SER A 73 1.90 -3.39 9.58
N THR A 74 3.14 -3.78 9.80
CA THR A 74 3.53 -5.12 10.19
C THR A 74 4.51 -5.09 11.36
N GLY A 75 3.96 -4.85 12.55
CA GLY A 75 4.66 -5.09 13.80
C GLY A 75 5.69 -4.02 14.20
N LYS A 76 5.56 -3.51 15.40
CA LYS A 76 6.63 -2.73 16.06
C LYS A 76 7.83 -3.66 16.22
N GLY A 77 8.83 -3.52 15.35
CA GLY A 77 10.07 -4.28 15.44
C GLY A 77 10.73 -4.06 16.81
N THR A 78 11.17 -5.13 17.42
CA THR A 78 12.09 -5.08 18.55
C THR A 78 13.40 -4.53 18.05
N GLY A 79 14.00 -3.60 18.77
CA GLY A 79 15.15 -2.78 18.44
C GLY A 79 16.16 -3.40 17.48
N GLY A 80 16.54 -2.62 16.47
CA GLY A 80 17.57 -3.00 15.51
C GLY A 80 18.94 -3.11 16.15
N PHE A 81 19.85 -3.82 15.51
CA PHE A 81 21.25 -3.87 15.87
C PHE A 81 22.11 -3.29 14.74
N VAL A 82 23.24 -2.68 15.10
CA VAL A 82 24.18 -2.17 14.12
C VAL A 82 25.07 -3.30 13.63
N VAL A 83 25.20 -3.44 12.31
CA VAL A 83 26.08 -4.45 11.71
C VAL A 83 27.55 -4.10 12.04
N PRO A 84 28.32 -4.99 12.69
CA PRO A 84 29.70 -4.71 13.06
C PRO A 84 30.55 -4.23 11.88
N GLY A 85 31.29 -3.13 12.08
CA GLY A 85 32.17 -2.55 11.06
C GLY A 85 31.46 -1.65 10.05
N THR A 86 30.15 -1.40 10.21
CA THR A 86 29.34 -0.51 9.37
C THR A 86 28.56 0.49 10.22
N ASN A 87 27.90 1.47 9.55
CA ASN A 87 26.93 2.35 10.18
C ASN A 87 25.49 1.90 9.84
N THR A 88 25.29 0.66 9.41
CA THR A 88 24.01 0.12 9.02
C THR A 88 23.29 -0.46 10.23
N GLU A 89 22.13 0.07 10.52
CA GLU A 89 21.14 -0.52 11.43
C GLU A 89 20.39 -1.62 10.69
N PHE A 90 20.25 -2.77 11.34
CA PHE A 90 19.48 -3.91 10.83
C PHE A 90 18.40 -4.29 11.82
N SER A 91 17.18 -4.53 11.35
CA SER A 91 16.08 -5.02 12.17
C SER A 91 15.36 -6.19 11.50
N ILE A 92 14.93 -7.13 12.33
CA ILE A 92 14.08 -8.25 11.95
C ILE A 92 12.76 -8.04 12.64
N GLY A 93 11.66 -8.27 11.91
CA GLY A 93 10.33 -8.18 12.44
C GLY A 93 9.37 -9.09 11.69
N GLY A 94 8.16 -9.14 12.17
CA GLY A 94 7.14 -9.97 11.56
C GLY A 94 6.10 -10.43 12.58
N TYR A 95 5.38 -11.46 12.19
CA TYR A 95 4.41 -12.10 13.06
C TYR A 95 4.17 -13.55 12.64
N VAL A 96 3.77 -14.34 13.62
CA VAL A 96 3.12 -15.65 13.39
C VAL A 96 1.62 -15.40 13.49
N LYS A 97 0.85 -15.85 12.50
CA LYS A 97 -0.61 -15.78 12.49
C LYS A 97 -1.19 -17.13 12.14
N ALA A 98 -2.14 -17.58 12.94
CA ALA A 98 -2.98 -18.73 12.65
C ALA A 98 -4.41 -18.26 12.40
N ASP A 99 -5.00 -18.73 11.32
CA ASP A 99 -6.38 -18.47 10.91
C ASP A 99 -7.19 -19.75 11.01
N LEU A 100 -8.40 -19.64 11.54
CA LEU A 100 -9.42 -20.68 11.58
C LEU A 100 -10.63 -20.13 10.82
N ILE A 101 -11.05 -20.83 9.78
CA ILE A 101 -12.05 -20.42 8.82
C ILE A 101 -13.18 -21.45 8.82
N TYR A 102 -14.41 -20.98 8.79
CA TYR A 102 -15.59 -21.79 8.57
C TYR A 102 -16.47 -21.14 7.51
N ASP A 103 -16.56 -21.78 6.36
CA ASP A 103 -17.48 -21.44 5.27
C ASP A 103 -18.81 -22.16 5.53
N PHE A 104 -19.93 -21.43 5.48
CA PHE A 104 -21.25 -21.97 5.77
C PHE A 104 -21.93 -22.55 4.55
N ASP A 105 -21.61 -22.02 3.39
CA ASP A 105 -22.27 -22.34 2.12
C ASP A 105 -21.29 -23.10 1.22
N GLU A 106 -20.35 -22.43 0.58
CA GLU A 106 -19.35 -23.03 -0.26
C GLU A 106 -17.91 -22.70 0.18
N SER A 107 -16.95 -23.53 -0.24
CA SER A 107 -15.54 -23.35 0.15
C SER A 107 -14.83 -22.33 -0.73
N LEU A 108 -14.59 -21.14 -0.23
CA LEU A 108 -13.89 -20.05 -0.93
C LEU A 108 -12.36 -20.07 -0.73
N GLY A 109 -11.79 -21.12 -0.15
CA GLY A 109 -10.34 -21.24 0.03
C GLY A 109 -9.79 -20.53 1.26
N ASP A 110 -8.47 -20.31 1.27
CA ASP A 110 -7.74 -19.70 2.40
C ASP A 110 -7.96 -18.18 2.51
N LEU A 111 -8.47 -17.56 1.46
CA LEU A 111 -8.87 -16.17 1.38
C LEU A 111 -10.35 -16.10 1.04
N PHE A 112 -11.03 -15.05 1.45
CA PHE A 112 -12.39 -14.81 0.98
C PHE A 112 -12.31 -14.22 -0.43
N VAL A 113 -12.73 -15.01 -1.44
CA VAL A 113 -12.62 -14.69 -2.85
C VAL A 113 -14.03 -14.67 -3.45
N PRO A 114 -14.77 -13.54 -3.37
CA PRO A 114 -16.18 -13.49 -3.73
C PRO A 114 -16.47 -13.80 -5.21
N GLU A 115 -15.52 -13.57 -6.11
CA GLU A 115 -15.63 -13.96 -7.52
C GLU A 115 -15.65 -15.47 -7.74
N SER A 116 -15.28 -16.26 -6.73
CA SER A 116 -15.37 -17.72 -6.76
C SER A 116 -16.69 -18.26 -6.25
N ILE A 117 -17.61 -17.37 -5.82
CA ILE A 117 -18.97 -17.77 -5.46
C ILE A 117 -19.65 -18.30 -6.73
N SER A 118 -20.24 -19.49 -6.62
CA SER A 118 -20.93 -20.14 -7.74
C SER A 118 -22.32 -19.52 -7.90
N THR A 119 -22.66 -19.12 -9.12
CA THR A 119 -24.01 -18.65 -9.47
C THR A 119 -24.88 -19.76 -10.06
N GLY A 120 -24.46 -21.03 -9.91
CA GLY A 120 -25.15 -22.22 -10.38
C GLY A 120 -25.79 -23.05 -9.26
N ASP A 121 -26.45 -24.14 -9.64
CA ASP A 121 -26.99 -25.14 -8.71
C ASP A 121 -25.87 -26.00 -8.12
N ASP A 122 -25.06 -25.45 -7.22
CA ASP A 122 -24.02 -26.20 -6.52
C ASP A 122 -24.53 -26.72 -5.17
N ASP A 123 -24.03 -27.90 -4.78
CA ASP A 123 -24.30 -28.48 -3.49
C ASP A 123 -23.63 -27.64 -2.39
N ASP A 124 -24.40 -27.07 -1.48
CA ASP A 124 -23.92 -26.40 -0.28
C ASP A 124 -22.95 -27.31 0.48
N THR A 125 -21.67 -26.96 0.47
CA THR A 125 -20.63 -27.71 1.17
C THR A 125 -19.97 -26.86 2.25
N GLN A 126 -20.45 -27.01 3.46
CA GLN A 126 -19.83 -26.40 4.64
C GLN A 126 -18.38 -26.89 4.78
N ARG A 127 -17.46 -25.98 5.08
CA ARG A 127 -16.06 -26.34 5.21
C ARG A 127 -15.34 -25.62 6.34
N PHE A 128 -14.66 -26.42 7.17
CA PHE A 128 -13.68 -25.94 8.12
C PHE A 128 -12.28 -25.96 7.51
N ARG A 129 -11.51 -24.89 7.75
CA ARG A 129 -10.12 -24.78 7.31
C ARG A 129 -9.29 -24.08 8.39
N ALA A 130 -8.03 -24.46 8.49
CA ALA A 130 -7.06 -23.80 9.35
C ALA A 130 -5.71 -23.66 8.64
N HIS A 131 -5.06 -22.51 8.75
CA HIS A 131 -3.74 -22.30 8.17
C HIS A 131 -2.93 -21.23 8.92
N ALA A 132 -1.62 -21.19 8.64
CA ALA A 132 -0.71 -20.17 9.15
C ALA A 132 -0.02 -19.38 8.02
N ARG A 133 -0.60 -19.37 6.82
CA ARG A 133 0.02 -18.86 5.58
C ARG A 133 0.24 -17.35 5.60
N GLN A 134 -0.53 -16.60 6.41
CA GLN A 134 -0.36 -15.16 6.54
C GLN A 134 0.83 -14.78 7.43
N SER A 135 1.44 -15.74 8.15
CA SER A 135 2.66 -15.47 8.92
C SER A 135 3.68 -14.78 8.06
N ARG A 136 4.36 -13.79 8.63
CA ARG A 136 5.16 -12.83 7.86
C ARG A 136 6.52 -12.60 8.50
N LEU A 137 7.51 -12.45 7.65
CA LEU A 137 8.87 -12.11 8.06
C LEU A 137 9.34 -10.90 7.26
N ASN A 138 9.96 -9.94 7.94
CA ASN A 138 10.60 -8.81 7.28
C ASN A 138 11.98 -8.51 7.84
N PHE A 139 12.84 -8.01 6.95
CA PHE A 139 14.18 -7.54 7.22
C PHE A 139 14.29 -6.10 6.74
N LYS A 140 14.77 -5.22 7.59
CA LYS A 140 14.94 -3.80 7.27
C LYS A 140 16.38 -3.38 7.54
N THR A 141 16.90 -2.47 6.70
CA THR A 141 18.16 -1.80 6.98
C THR A 141 17.99 -0.29 6.90
N LYS A 142 18.80 0.43 7.66
CA LYS A 142 18.95 1.88 7.60
C LYS A 142 20.43 2.22 7.65
N THR A 143 20.92 2.87 6.60
CA THR A 143 22.35 3.24 6.46
C THR A 143 22.43 4.73 6.18
N PRO A 144 23.02 5.55 7.06
CA PRO A 144 23.25 6.96 6.80
C PRO A 144 24.20 7.15 5.61
N THR A 145 23.81 8.00 4.64
CA THR A 145 24.64 8.35 3.50
C THR A 145 24.72 9.87 3.31
N SER A 146 25.55 10.34 2.38
CA SER A 146 25.64 11.75 2.02
C SER A 146 24.40 12.30 1.32
N TYR A 147 23.53 11.40 0.82
CA TYR A 147 22.26 11.73 0.15
C TYR A 147 21.02 11.53 1.02
N GLY A 148 21.22 11.29 2.32
CA GLY A 148 20.19 10.91 3.28
C GLY A 148 20.30 9.43 3.67
N ASP A 149 19.34 8.96 4.45
CA ASP A 149 19.30 7.55 4.86
C ASP A 149 18.92 6.66 3.68
N LEU A 150 19.76 5.67 3.40
CA LEU A 150 19.39 4.54 2.54
C LEU A 150 18.64 3.54 3.40
N LYS A 151 17.36 3.33 3.09
CA LYS A 151 16.47 2.38 3.77
C LYS A 151 16.17 1.21 2.84
N THR A 152 16.11 -0.01 3.38
CA THR A 152 15.66 -1.19 2.63
C THR A 152 14.62 -1.97 3.42
N LEU A 153 13.73 -2.63 2.71
CA LEU A 153 12.75 -3.57 3.23
C LEU A 153 12.72 -4.82 2.34
N LEU A 154 12.89 -5.98 2.96
CA LEU A 154 12.59 -7.27 2.36
C LEU A 154 11.52 -7.96 3.20
N GLU A 155 10.36 -8.26 2.62
CA GLU A 155 9.23 -8.87 3.32
C GLU A 155 8.62 -10.00 2.50
N GLY A 156 8.21 -11.08 3.20
CA GLY A 156 7.49 -12.18 2.60
C GLY A 156 6.52 -12.87 3.56
N ASP A 157 5.61 -13.62 2.97
CA ASP A 157 4.62 -14.49 3.63
C ASP A 157 4.60 -15.89 2.98
N PHE A 158 3.65 -16.75 3.38
CA PHE A 158 3.54 -18.11 2.87
C PHE A 158 2.31 -18.32 1.96
N PHE A 159 1.87 -17.29 1.25
CA PHE A 159 0.84 -17.39 0.21
C PHE A 159 1.40 -17.62 -1.20
N GLY A 160 2.61 -18.15 -1.35
CA GLY A 160 3.25 -18.35 -2.66
C GLY A 160 2.62 -19.45 -3.51
N SER A 161 2.22 -20.54 -2.90
CA SER A 161 1.51 -21.64 -3.57
C SER A 161 0.72 -22.45 -2.57
N GLY A 162 -0.16 -23.33 -3.06
CA GLY A 162 -0.86 -24.30 -2.24
C GLY A 162 0.11 -25.24 -1.50
N GLY A 163 -0.31 -25.69 -0.32
CA GLY A 163 0.41 -26.64 0.49
C GLY A 163 -0.05 -28.08 0.25
N ASN A 164 0.59 -29.00 0.94
CA ASN A 164 0.14 -30.38 1.04
C ASN A 164 -0.53 -30.57 2.40
N GLU A 165 -1.83 -30.36 2.46
CA GLU A 165 -2.62 -30.46 3.72
C GLU A 165 -2.70 -31.88 4.26
N VAL A 166 -2.54 -32.89 3.40
CA VAL A 166 -2.60 -34.30 3.80
C VAL A 166 -1.44 -34.68 4.70
N PHE A 167 -0.27 -34.08 4.50
CA PHE A 167 0.95 -34.46 5.20
C PHE A 167 1.53 -33.39 6.12
N SER A 168 1.64 -32.14 5.67
CA SER A 168 2.39 -31.13 6.41
C SER A 168 1.82 -29.72 6.36
N ASN A 169 0.71 -29.45 5.69
CA ASN A 169 0.17 -28.10 5.44
C ASN A 169 1.23 -27.11 4.97
N SER A 170 2.22 -27.60 4.21
CA SER A 170 3.34 -26.80 3.74
C SER A 170 2.88 -25.84 2.65
N ALA A 171 3.40 -24.60 2.67
CA ALA A 171 3.15 -23.58 1.67
C ALA A 171 4.44 -22.87 1.29
N SER A 172 4.52 -22.38 0.05
CA SER A 172 5.70 -21.68 -0.44
C SER A 172 5.78 -20.27 0.09
N PHE A 173 7.01 -19.83 0.40
CA PHE A 173 7.30 -18.46 0.74
C PHE A 173 7.12 -17.56 -0.48
N ARG A 174 6.45 -16.40 -0.31
CA ARG A 174 6.16 -15.43 -1.35
C ARG A 174 6.80 -14.10 -1.04
N LEU A 175 7.52 -13.52 -2.02
CA LEU A 175 8.01 -12.16 -1.92
C LEU A 175 6.83 -11.17 -1.92
N ARG A 176 6.75 -10.32 -0.89
CA ARG A 176 5.79 -9.22 -0.80
C ARG A 176 6.44 -7.91 -1.21
N HIS A 177 7.48 -7.55 -0.48
CA HIS A 177 8.23 -6.33 -0.71
C HIS A 177 9.72 -6.62 -0.83
N ALA A 178 10.36 -6.01 -1.80
CA ALA A 178 11.81 -5.86 -1.93
C ALA A 178 12.05 -4.42 -2.37
N TRP A 179 12.23 -3.52 -1.40
CA TRP A 179 12.18 -2.09 -1.62
C TRP A 179 13.39 -1.39 -1.06
N ALA A 180 13.93 -0.42 -1.79
CA ALA A 180 14.99 0.46 -1.32
C ALA A 180 14.60 1.93 -1.56
N GLU A 181 14.99 2.80 -0.63
CA GLU A 181 14.74 4.23 -0.68
C GLU A 181 15.97 5.04 -0.32
N ILE A 182 16.17 6.13 -1.03
CA ILE A 182 17.18 7.14 -0.72
C ILE A 182 16.64 8.53 -1.09
N GLY A 183 16.57 9.43 -0.11
CA GLY A 183 15.95 10.73 -0.29
C GLY A 183 14.50 10.60 -0.76
N ASN A 184 14.20 11.15 -1.94
CA ASN A 184 12.86 11.14 -2.54
C ASN A 184 12.63 9.96 -3.51
N PHE A 185 13.63 9.13 -3.75
CA PHE A 185 13.55 8.03 -4.70
C PHE A 185 13.36 6.69 -3.99
N GLY A 186 12.49 5.86 -4.53
CA GLY A 186 12.30 4.49 -4.15
C GLY A 186 12.38 3.57 -5.37
N VAL A 187 12.90 2.35 -5.18
CA VAL A 187 13.05 1.36 -6.24
C VAL A 187 12.86 -0.05 -5.71
N GLY A 188 12.26 -0.92 -6.52
CA GLY A 188 12.02 -2.33 -6.23
C GLY A 188 10.55 -2.69 -6.26
N GLN A 189 10.17 -3.80 -5.63
CA GLN A 189 8.79 -4.27 -5.53
C GLN A 189 8.13 -3.73 -4.27
N PHE A 190 7.05 -2.99 -4.45
CA PHE A 190 6.27 -2.40 -3.35
C PHE A 190 4.80 -2.25 -3.78
N TRP A 191 3.96 -1.75 -2.87
CA TRP A 191 2.61 -1.36 -3.22
C TRP A 191 2.62 -0.35 -4.37
N THR A 192 1.73 -0.53 -5.35
CA THR A 192 1.52 0.48 -6.39
C THR A 192 1.24 1.85 -5.77
N ASN A 193 1.72 2.90 -6.41
CA ASN A 193 1.40 4.26 -6.01
C ASN A 193 -0.10 4.61 -6.15
N PHE A 194 -0.83 3.81 -6.93
CA PHE A 194 -2.28 3.92 -7.11
C PHE A 194 -3.07 3.41 -5.89
N MET A 195 -2.51 2.50 -5.07
CA MET A 195 -3.18 1.89 -3.92
C MET A 195 -3.44 2.90 -2.78
N PRO A 196 -4.67 2.92 -2.19
CA PRO A 196 -5.03 3.76 -1.05
C PRO A 196 -4.64 3.13 0.30
N ILE A 197 -3.37 2.86 0.52
CA ILE A 197 -2.89 2.07 1.66
C ILE A 197 -3.29 2.66 3.03
N GLU A 198 -3.33 3.99 3.15
CA GLU A 198 -3.68 4.70 4.38
C GLU A 198 -5.18 4.58 4.71
N SER A 199 -5.99 4.24 3.72
CA SER A 199 -7.45 4.05 3.82
C SER A 199 -7.86 2.59 3.74
N TYR A 200 -6.89 1.67 3.71
CA TYR A 200 -7.14 0.23 3.60
C TYR A 200 -7.94 -0.26 4.81
N PRO A 201 -9.04 -1.02 4.60
CA PRO A 201 -9.86 -1.55 5.66
C PRO A 201 -9.11 -2.54 6.58
N SER A 202 -9.46 -2.51 7.86
CA SER A 202 -8.92 -3.44 8.86
C SER A 202 -9.82 -4.67 8.95
N THR A 203 -9.40 -5.79 8.36
CA THR A 203 -10.10 -7.07 8.34
C THR A 203 -9.24 -8.18 8.93
N VAL A 204 -9.87 -9.29 9.33
CA VAL A 204 -9.16 -10.51 9.74
C VAL A 204 -8.75 -11.29 8.50
N ASP A 205 -9.65 -11.39 7.51
CA ASP A 205 -9.32 -11.92 6.20
C ASP A 205 -8.25 -11.05 5.52
N PHE A 206 -7.34 -11.72 4.80
CA PHE A 206 -6.21 -11.04 4.17
C PHE A 206 -6.62 -10.18 2.97
N ASN A 207 -7.62 -10.62 2.20
CA ASN A 207 -8.05 -9.91 1.00
C ASN A 207 -8.75 -8.59 1.33
N GLY A 208 -9.59 -8.58 2.38
CA GLY A 208 -10.45 -7.44 2.68
C GLY A 208 -11.63 -7.31 1.71
N PRO A 209 -12.32 -6.16 1.71
CA PRO A 209 -13.51 -5.94 0.93
C PRO A 209 -13.23 -5.89 -0.59
N ALA A 210 -14.22 -6.29 -1.40
CA ALA A 210 -14.18 -6.17 -2.85
C ALA A 210 -13.97 -4.71 -3.31
N GLY A 211 -13.39 -4.53 -4.50
CA GLY A 211 -13.27 -3.23 -5.16
C GLY A 211 -12.18 -2.30 -4.66
N ILE A 212 -11.29 -2.75 -3.81
CA ILE A 212 -10.15 -1.92 -3.37
C ILE A 212 -8.92 -2.13 -4.27
N PRO A 213 -8.23 -1.07 -4.74
CA PRO A 213 -6.97 -1.23 -5.45
C PRO A 213 -5.90 -1.88 -4.57
N PHE A 214 -5.34 -3.00 -5.08
CA PHE A 214 -4.38 -3.79 -4.31
C PHE A 214 -3.40 -4.52 -5.22
N ILE A 215 -2.29 -3.89 -5.52
CA ILE A 215 -1.21 -4.52 -6.30
C ILE A 215 0.16 -4.22 -5.69
N ARG A 216 1.03 -5.21 -5.73
CA ARG A 216 2.47 -5.08 -5.46
C ARG A 216 3.23 -5.39 -6.73
N GLN A 217 4.03 -4.45 -7.20
CA GLN A 217 4.79 -4.63 -8.42
C GLN A 217 6.13 -3.88 -8.38
N ALA A 218 7.06 -4.31 -9.22
CA ALA A 218 8.34 -3.65 -9.39
C ALA A 218 8.12 -2.24 -9.93
N GLN A 219 8.85 -1.26 -9.40
CA GLN A 219 8.66 0.14 -9.76
C GLN A 219 9.88 1.00 -9.42
N ILE A 220 9.93 2.16 -10.06
CA ILE A 220 10.74 3.29 -9.64
C ILE A 220 9.77 4.43 -9.31
N ARG A 221 9.87 4.98 -8.08
CA ARG A 221 8.98 6.02 -7.57
C ARG A 221 9.76 7.23 -7.12
N TYR A 222 9.24 8.40 -7.45
CA TYR A 222 9.68 9.66 -6.89
C TYR A 222 8.55 10.25 -6.04
N THR A 223 8.85 10.63 -4.80
CA THR A 223 7.91 11.26 -3.87
C THR A 223 8.48 12.59 -3.39
N HIS A 224 7.75 13.68 -3.63
CA HIS A 224 8.18 15.02 -3.27
C HIS A 224 7.22 15.67 -2.27
N PRO A 225 7.66 15.98 -1.05
CA PRO A 225 6.89 16.79 -0.12
C PRO A 225 6.90 18.24 -0.60
N ILE A 226 5.72 18.78 -0.92
CA ILE A 226 5.55 20.20 -1.27
C ILE A 226 5.64 21.05 0.01
N ASN A 227 5.01 20.57 1.07
CA ASN A 227 5.04 21.14 2.42
C ASN A 227 4.70 20.06 3.46
N ASP A 228 4.51 20.44 4.72
CA ASP A 228 4.23 19.52 5.84
C ASP A 228 2.95 18.70 5.65
N ASN A 229 2.00 19.19 4.86
CA ASN A 229 0.68 18.58 4.66
C ASN A 229 0.49 17.95 3.29
N LEU A 230 1.22 18.42 2.27
CA LEU A 230 0.99 18.07 0.88
C LEU A 230 2.21 17.37 0.29
N LYS A 231 2.03 16.18 -0.26
CA LYS A 231 3.03 15.46 -1.04
C LYS A 231 2.49 15.05 -2.41
N VAL A 232 3.36 15.00 -3.39
CA VAL A 232 3.10 14.46 -4.73
C VAL A 232 4.02 13.30 -4.98
N SER A 233 3.57 12.32 -5.74
CA SER A 233 4.39 11.18 -6.14
C SER A 233 4.06 10.75 -7.56
N ALA A 234 5.06 10.18 -8.25
CA ALA A 234 4.90 9.55 -9.55
C ALA A 234 5.76 8.30 -9.61
N SER A 235 5.31 7.27 -10.33
CA SER A 235 6.07 6.04 -10.54
C SER A 235 5.91 5.50 -11.95
N LEU A 236 6.94 4.77 -12.36
CA LEU A 236 6.92 3.84 -13.47
C LEU A 236 6.87 2.44 -12.86
N GLU A 237 5.86 1.68 -13.19
CA GLU A 237 5.53 0.41 -12.55
C GLU A 237 5.49 -0.72 -13.58
N ASN A 238 5.79 -1.94 -13.15
CA ASN A 238 5.67 -3.10 -14.01
C ASN A 238 4.24 -3.22 -14.53
N SER A 239 4.09 -3.23 -15.83
CA SER A 239 2.83 -3.55 -16.48
C SER A 239 2.59 -5.06 -16.45
N GLU A 240 1.33 -5.44 -16.45
CA GLU A 240 0.86 -6.80 -16.57
C GLU A 240 -0.54 -6.76 -17.14
N PHE A 241 -0.79 -7.47 -18.21
CA PHE A 241 -2.09 -7.50 -18.87
C PHE A 241 -2.92 -8.68 -18.37
N ASN A 242 -4.12 -8.42 -17.89
CA ASN A 242 -5.11 -9.42 -17.54
C ASN A 242 -6.31 -9.33 -18.50
N GLY A 243 -6.34 -10.17 -19.52
CA GLY A 243 -7.36 -10.13 -20.54
C GLY A 243 -8.13 -11.44 -20.68
N ARG A 244 -9.22 -11.41 -21.47
CA ARG A 244 -9.98 -12.58 -21.86
C ARG A 244 -10.42 -12.49 -23.32
N ASN A 245 -10.84 -13.63 -23.87
CA ASN A 245 -11.51 -13.74 -25.15
C ASN A 245 -12.71 -14.69 -25.01
N ALA A 246 -13.43 -14.93 -26.08
CA ALA A 246 -14.56 -15.87 -26.11
C ALA A 246 -14.21 -17.31 -25.70
N GLY A 247 -12.94 -17.68 -25.65
CA GLY A 247 -12.45 -19.01 -25.21
C GLY A 247 -12.04 -19.04 -23.72
N GLY A 248 -12.19 -17.95 -22.99
CA GLY A 248 -11.85 -17.82 -21.56
C GLY A 248 -10.72 -16.84 -21.28
N ALA A 249 -10.39 -16.70 -20.01
CA ALA A 249 -9.31 -15.83 -19.57
C ALA A 249 -7.96 -16.31 -20.11
N PHE A 250 -7.18 -15.40 -20.64
CA PHE A 250 -5.76 -15.58 -20.90
C PHE A 250 -4.95 -14.67 -19.98
N ALA A 251 -5.23 -14.81 -18.71
CA ALA A 251 -4.36 -14.21 -17.72
C ALA A 251 -3.00 -14.87 -17.79
N GLU A 252 -1.98 -14.05 -17.84
CA GLU A 252 -0.59 -14.45 -17.75
C GLU A 252 -0.26 -15.17 -16.44
N SER A 253 -1.11 -15.03 -15.43
CA SER A 253 -0.94 -15.62 -14.09
C SER A 253 -0.82 -17.14 -14.07
N THR A 254 -0.98 -17.81 -15.18
CA THR A 254 -0.86 -19.27 -15.28
C THR A 254 0.57 -19.77 -15.43
N ASN A 255 1.58 -18.99 -15.11
CA ASN A 255 2.99 -19.43 -15.02
C ASN A 255 3.63 -19.99 -16.29
N ILE A 256 3.04 -19.90 -17.45
CA ILE A 256 3.50 -20.74 -18.53
C ILE A 256 3.63 -20.00 -19.83
N GLY A 257 4.30 -18.99 -19.84
CA GLY A 257 4.67 -18.49 -21.12
C GLY A 257 4.39 -17.05 -21.26
N ILE A 258 5.44 -16.39 -21.23
CA ILE A 258 5.60 -15.06 -21.74
C ILE A 258 4.92 -15.03 -23.09
N ARG A 259 3.73 -14.48 -23.17
CA ARG A 259 3.16 -14.09 -24.45
C ARG A 259 3.91 -12.85 -24.89
N ALA A 260 4.76 -13.01 -25.88
CA ALA A 260 5.53 -11.91 -26.42
C ALA A 260 4.58 -10.78 -26.88
N GLY A 261 4.80 -9.57 -26.41
CA GLY A 261 4.14 -8.36 -26.90
C GLY A 261 3.00 -7.84 -26.08
N LEU A 262 2.74 -8.38 -24.86
CA LEU A 262 1.64 -7.89 -24.02
C LEU A 262 2.01 -6.67 -23.18
N ASP A 263 3.25 -6.53 -22.75
CA ASP A 263 3.69 -5.48 -21.82
C ASP A 263 4.83 -4.67 -22.42
N GLU A 264 4.52 -3.83 -23.42
CA GLU A 264 5.53 -3.04 -24.12
C GLU A 264 5.97 -1.80 -23.34
N LEU A 265 5.09 -1.21 -22.54
CA LEU A 265 5.35 0.00 -21.79
C LEU A 265 5.02 -0.18 -20.31
N PRO A 266 5.74 0.48 -19.40
CA PRO A 266 5.38 0.46 -17.99
C PRO A 266 4.08 1.21 -17.74
N ASP A 267 3.32 0.79 -16.71
CA ASP A 267 2.23 1.58 -16.17
C ASP A 267 2.79 2.86 -15.53
N ILE A 268 2.13 3.98 -15.76
CA ILE A 268 2.52 5.28 -15.20
C ILE A 268 1.49 5.66 -14.14
N THR A 269 1.95 5.92 -12.91
CA THR A 269 1.05 6.38 -11.86
C THR A 269 1.47 7.75 -11.33
N ALA A 270 0.49 8.50 -10.85
CA ALA A 270 0.71 9.76 -10.13
C ALA A 270 -0.27 9.88 -8.97
N ALA A 271 0.15 10.50 -7.87
CA ALA A 271 -0.72 10.74 -6.75
C ALA A 271 -0.42 12.06 -6.04
N VAL A 272 -1.47 12.66 -5.51
CA VAL A 272 -1.44 13.81 -4.61
C VAL A 272 -2.05 13.38 -3.29
N THR A 273 -1.33 13.59 -2.18
CA THR A 273 -1.82 13.27 -0.85
C THR A 273 -1.77 14.50 0.03
N TYR A 274 -2.91 14.85 0.60
CA TYR A 274 -3.02 15.87 1.65
C TYR A 274 -3.30 15.18 2.98
N SER A 275 -2.55 15.52 4.02
CA SER A 275 -2.72 14.98 5.38
C SER A 275 -2.62 16.09 6.41
N ASP A 276 -3.48 16.05 7.41
CA ASP A 276 -3.51 16.98 8.53
C ASP A 276 -3.98 16.26 9.81
N ASP A 277 -4.15 16.99 10.90
CA ASP A 277 -4.58 16.43 12.20
C ASP A 277 -5.97 15.76 12.15
N TRP A 278 -6.85 16.15 11.22
CA TRP A 278 -8.17 15.54 11.02
C TRP A 278 -8.14 14.22 10.24
N GLY A 279 -7.09 13.96 9.46
CA GLY A 279 -6.99 12.77 8.62
C GLY A 279 -6.22 12.99 7.31
N LEU A 280 -6.60 12.24 6.27
CA LEU A 280 -5.90 12.22 4.99
C LEU A 280 -6.89 12.12 3.83
N VAL A 281 -6.56 12.78 2.72
CA VAL A 281 -7.17 12.57 1.39
C VAL A 281 -6.07 12.32 0.37
N LYS A 282 -6.27 11.32 -0.48
CA LYS A 282 -5.38 10.97 -1.59
C LYS A 282 -6.18 10.88 -2.88
N LEU A 283 -5.69 11.54 -3.92
CA LEU A 283 -6.12 11.37 -5.30
C LEU A 283 -4.97 10.72 -6.06
N ALA A 284 -5.24 9.61 -6.74
CA ALA A 284 -4.25 8.91 -7.55
C ALA A 284 -4.82 8.61 -8.94
N GLY A 285 -3.93 8.55 -9.94
CA GLY A 285 -4.24 8.17 -11.30
C GLY A 285 -3.26 7.12 -11.81
N VAL A 286 -3.70 6.29 -12.74
CA VAL A 286 -2.89 5.34 -13.50
C VAL A 286 -3.20 5.46 -14.97
N GLY A 287 -2.17 5.38 -15.81
CA GLY A 287 -2.27 5.25 -17.27
C GLY A 287 -1.51 4.00 -17.70
N ARG A 288 -2.08 3.24 -18.62
CA ARG A 288 -1.61 1.94 -19.05
C ARG A 288 -1.63 1.86 -20.57
N TYR A 289 -0.73 1.06 -21.13
CA TYR A 289 -0.75 0.67 -22.52
C TYR A 289 -0.98 -0.83 -22.61
N LEU A 290 -2.14 -1.22 -23.13
CA LEU A 290 -2.59 -2.60 -23.17
C LEU A 290 -2.43 -3.15 -24.59
N ASN A 291 -1.77 -4.30 -24.73
CA ASN A 291 -1.61 -4.99 -26.00
C ASN A 291 -2.31 -6.34 -25.97
N GLY A 292 -3.12 -6.61 -26.96
CA GLY A 292 -3.67 -7.93 -27.21
C GLY A 292 -2.59 -8.91 -27.66
N PRO A 293 -2.81 -10.23 -27.48
CA PRO A 293 -1.88 -11.25 -27.93
C PRO A 293 -1.62 -11.17 -29.45
N ALA A 294 -0.36 -11.28 -29.86
CA ALA A 294 0.02 -11.19 -31.27
C ALA A 294 -0.62 -12.29 -32.15
N ASP A 295 -0.95 -13.45 -31.57
CA ASP A 295 -1.66 -14.56 -32.24
C ASP A 295 -3.15 -14.28 -32.46
N THR A 296 -3.70 -13.24 -31.86
CA THR A 296 -5.10 -12.79 -32.04
C THR A 296 -5.23 -11.52 -32.86
N GLY A 297 -4.15 -10.97 -33.41
CA GLY A 297 -4.15 -9.76 -34.24
C GLY A 297 -3.29 -8.62 -33.73
N GLY A 298 -2.94 -8.62 -32.45
CA GLY A 298 -2.00 -7.64 -31.88
C GLY A 298 -2.55 -6.23 -31.78
N ASP A 299 -3.85 -6.05 -31.55
CA ASP A 299 -4.45 -4.73 -31.33
C ASP A 299 -4.06 -4.18 -29.95
N SER A 300 -4.14 -2.87 -29.78
CA SER A 300 -3.72 -2.18 -28.55
C SER A 300 -4.64 -1.01 -28.20
N ASP A 301 -4.80 -0.78 -26.89
CA ASP A 301 -5.57 0.34 -26.38
C ASP A 301 -4.93 0.96 -25.14
N ILE A 302 -5.46 2.11 -24.70
CA ILE A 302 -4.99 2.84 -23.52
C ILE A 302 -5.98 2.65 -22.37
N GLY A 303 -5.53 1.92 -21.34
CA GLY A 303 -6.24 1.86 -20.07
C GLY A 303 -5.91 3.06 -19.18
N TRP A 304 -6.87 3.45 -18.35
CA TRP A 304 -6.68 4.52 -17.37
C TRP A 304 -7.56 4.32 -16.13
N GLY A 305 -7.16 4.90 -15.01
CA GLY A 305 -7.97 4.87 -13.80
C GLY A 305 -7.67 6.01 -12.85
N VAL A 306 -8.66 6.32 -12.02
CA VAL A 306 -8.58 7.29 -10.93
C VAL A 306 -9.04 6.67 -9.63
N ASN A 307 -8.37 7.03 -8.53
CA ASN A 307 -8.75 6.63 -7.18
C ASN A 307 -8.79 7.86 -6.29
N LEU A 308 -9.92 8.08 -5.63
CA LEU A 308 -10.09 9.03 -4.54
C LEU A 308 -10.27 8.26 -3.25
N SER A 309 -9.43 8.53 -2.25
CA SER A 309 -9.45 7.82 -0.98
C SER A 309 -9.13 8.74 0.18
N GLY A 310 -9.51 8.30 1.37
CA GLY A 310 -9.23 9.09 2.57
C GLY A 310 -9.62 8.39 3.86
N ASN A 311 -9.19 9.00 4.95
CA ASN A 311 -9.62 8.59 6.28
C ASN A 311 -9.68 9.79 7.22
N THR A 312 -10.52 9.69 8.24
CA THR A 312 -10.67 10.70 9.28
C THR A 312 -11.03 10.06 10.62
N SER A 313 -10.75 10.78 11.70
CA SER A 313 -11.10 10.36 13.07
C SER A 313 -12.02 11.42 13.70
N PRO A 314 -13.32 11.45 13.32
CA PRO A 314 -14.23 12.53 13.68
C PRO A 314 -14.70 12.53 15.13
N TRP A 315 -14.49 11.45 15.87
CA TRP A 315 -14.79 11.33 17.32
C TRP A 315 -13.77 10.45 18.03
N PRO A 316 -13.67 10.53 19.36
CA PRO A 316 -12.71 9.73 20.14
C PRO A 316 -12.84 8.23 19.92
N GLY A 317 -11.73 7.60 19.49
CA GLY A 317 -11.66 6.18 19.19
C GLY A 317 -12.33 5.75 17.88
N GLY A 318 -13.02 6.65 17.19
CA GLY A 318 -13.64 6.39 15.90
C GLY A 318 -12.70 6.70 14.73
N LYS A 319 -12.78 5.91 13.68
CA LYS A 319 -12.13 6.17 12.39
C LYS A 319 -13.09 5.79 11.27
N ILE A 320 -13.21 6.65 10.28
CA ILE A 320 -13.86 6.39 9.00
C ILE A 320 -12.78 6.35 7.94
N ALA A 321 -12.83 5.38 7.04
CA ALA A 321 -11.95 5.29 5.89
C ALA A 321 -12.74 4.81 4.67
N GLY A 322 -12.29 5.17 3.47
CA GLY A 322 -12.92 4.70 2.25
C GLY A 322 -12.14 5.07 1.01
N SER A 323 -12.51 4.44 -0.09
CA SER A 323 -12.00 4.74 -1.41
C SER A 323 -13.05 4.54 -2.49
N PHE A 324 -12.93 5.30 -3.56
CA PHE A 324 -13.66 5.13 -4.81
C PHE A 324 -12.64 5.06 -5.94
N THR A 325 -12.73 4.02 -6.74
CA THR A 325 -11.89 3.79 -7.92
C THR A 325 -12.80 3.68 -9.13
N TYR A 326 -12.42 4.29 -10.24
CA TYR A 326 -13.11 4.18 -11.51
C TYR A 326 -12.10 4.23 -12.63
N GLY A 327 -12.31 3.46 -13.67
CA GLY A 327 -11.46 3.49 -14.83
C GLY A 327 -11.82 2.45 -15.87
N ASP A 328 -11.09 2.49 -16.96
CA ASP A 328 -11.20 1.64 -18.12
C ASP A 328 -9.87 0.92 -18.34
N GLY A 329 -9.88 -0.39 -18.47
CA GLY A 329 -8.67 -1.20 -18.52
C GLY A 329 -7.89 -1.30 -17.20
N VAL A 330 -8.58 -1.23 -16.06
CA VAL A 330 -7.96 -1.21 -14.71
C VAL A 330 -8.38 -2.39 -13.83
N GLY A 331 -9.06 -3.37 -14.38
CA GLY A 331 -9.57 -4.52 -13.63
C GLY A 331 -8.51 -5.19 -12.77
N ARG A 332 -7.31 -5.37 -13.30
CA ARG A 332 -6.16 -5.95 -12.60
C ARG A 332 -5.79 -5.21 -11.31
N TYR A 333 -6.01 -3.91 -11.24
CA TYR A 333 -5.70 -3.12 -10.04
C TYR A 333 -6.71 -3.36 -8.91
N LEU A 334 -7.95 -3.81 -9.22
CA LEU A 334 -8.99 -4.04 -8.23
C LEU A 334 -8.87 -5.47 -7.66
N ILE A 335 -8.71 -5.55 -6.35
CA ILE A 335 -8.62 -6.83 -5.64
C ILE A 335 -9.97 -7.52 -5.62
N ASN A 336 -9.95 -8.84 -5.51
CA ASN A 336 -11.09 -9.73 -5.53
C ASN A 336 -11.91 -9.65 -6.83
N GLY A 337 -11.41 -8.92 -7.82
CA GLY A 337 -12.00 -8.90 -9.12
C GLY A 337 -11.27 -9.79 -10.09
N PHE A 338 -10.21 -10.51 -9.75
CA PHE A 338 -9.35 -11.08 -10.78
C PHE A 338 -9.55 -10.34 -12.09
N GLY A 339 -9.74 -9.02 -11.88
CA GLY A 339 -10.44 -8.11 -12.77
C GLY A 339 -9.73 -8.07 -14.09
N GLN A 340 -10.51 -8.24 -15.10
CA GLN A 340 -10.02 -8.24 -16.44
C GLN A 340 -9.85 -6.82 -16.93
N ASP A 341 -8.73 -6.57 -17.59
CA ASP A 341 -8.40 -5.27 -18.14
C ASP A 341 -9.06 -5.04 -19.50
N ALA A 342 -9.19 -6.10 -20.31
CA ALA A 342 -9.73 -5.99 -21.65
C ALA A 342 -10.28 -7.34 -22.17
N PHE A 343 -11.15 -7.26 -23.16
CA PHE A 343 -11.65 -8.37 -23.94
C PHE A 343 -11.04 -8.32 -25.36
N VAL A 344 -10.67 -9.47 -25.90
CA VAL A 344 -10.24 -9.60 -27.30
C VAL A 344 -11.30 -10.37 -28.07
N ASP A 345 -11.90 -9.72 -29.05
CA ASP A 345 -12.93 -10.32 -29.88
C ASP A 345 -12.36 -11.38 -30.87
N ALA A 346 -13.25 -12.07 -31.58
CA ALA A 346 -12.84 -13.11 -32.56
C ALA A 346 -12.09 -12.54 -33.77
N ALA A 347 -12.15 -11.24 -34.02
CA ALA A 347 -11.42 -10.57 -35.08
C ALA A 347 -10.03 -10.07 -34.61
N GLY A 348 -9.76 -10.15 -33.31
CA GLY A 348 -8.52 -9.71 -32.68
C GLY A 348 -8.52 -8.26 -32.23
N ASN A 349 -9.69 -7.59 -32.22
CA ASN A 349 -9.79 -6.26 -31.68
C ASN A 349 -9.76 -6.31 -30.14
N LEU A 350 -9.03 -5.37 -29.53
CA LEU A 350 -8.95 -5.26 -28.09
C LEU A 350 -9.93 -4.16 -27.62
N GLU A 351 -10.83 -4.53 -26.72
CA GLU A 351 -11.79 -3.61 -26.08
C GLU A 351 -11.49 -3.57 -24.58
N THR A 352 -11.15 -2.39 -24.06
CA THR A 352 -10.91 -2.21 -22.62
C THR A 352 -12.20 -2.37 -21.82
N ILE A 353 -12.07 -2.79 -20.56
CA ILE A 353 -13.21 -3.07 -19.67
C ILE A 353 -13.33 -1.97 -18.64
N GLU A 354 -14.48 -1.28 -18.69
CA GLU A 354 -14.83 -0.25 -17.73
C GLU A 354 -15.31 -0.87 -16.41
N ALA A 355 -14.77 -0.39 -15.28
CA ALA A 355 -15.13 -0.91 -13.97
C ALA A 355 -14.99 0.15 -12.87
N TYR A 356 -15.68 -0.05 -11.76
CA TYR A 356 -15.47 0.73 -10.56
C TYR A 356 -15.37 -0.13 -9.29
N GLY A 357 -14.74 0.44 -8.26
CA GLY A 357 -14.64 -0.13 -6.94
C GLY A 357 -14.95 0.89 -5.86
N ILE A 358 -15.72 0.50 -4.86
CA ILE A 358 -16.04 1.32 -3.69
C ILE A 358 -15.67 0.54 -2.43
N THR A 359 -14.98 1.19 -1.49
CA THR A 359 -14.83 0.65 -0.14
C THR A 359 -15.14 1.70 0.89
N ALA A 360 -15.78 1.29 1.96
CA ALA A 360 -16.05 2.13 3.12
C ALA A 360 -15.85 1.34 4.40
N GLN A 361 -15.27 1.97 5.41
CA GLN A 361 -15.10 1.36 6.73
C GLN A 361 -15.36 2.36 7.84
N VAL A 362 -15.98 1.89 8.90
CA VAL A 362 -15.99 2.54 10.20
C VAL A 362 -15.39 1.61 11.24
N THR A 363 -14.51 2.14 12.10
CA THR A 363 -13.97 1.40 13.24
C THR A 363 -14.13 2.21 14.51
N GLN A 364 -14.32 1.51 15.64
CA GLN A 364 -14.44 2.09 16.97
C GLN A 364 -13.55 1.36 17.95
N GLN A 365 -12.69 2.09 18.63
CA GLN A 365 -12.01 1.62 19.83
C GLN A 365 -13.00 1.62 20.98
N ILE A 366 -13.46 0.43 21.39
CA ILE A 366 -14.49 0.24 22.42
C ILE A 366 -13.86 0.34 23.82
N THR A 367 -12.71 -0.32 23.97
CA THR A 367 -11.88 -0.25 25.19
C THR A 367 -10.42 -0.09 24.78
N PRO A 368 -9.46 0.17 25.68
CA PRO A 368 -8.05 0.23 25.29
C PRO A 368 -7.51 -1.01 24.57
N THR A 369 -8.18 -2.16 24.73
CA THR A 369 -7.75 -3.44 24.14
C THR A 369 -8.72 -4.01 23.11
N ILE A 370 -9.93 -3.45 22.94
CA ILE A 370 -10.96 -3.97 22.03
C ILE A 370 -11.31 -2.92 20.98
N LYS A 371 -11.21 -3.30 19.71
CA LYS A 371 -11.61 -2.50 18.53
C LYS A 371 -12.63 -3.31 17.72
N ALA A 372 -13.75 -2.68 17.35
CA ALA A 372 -14.70 -3.22 16.38
C ALA A 372 -14.66 -2.45 15.07
N GLY A 373 -15.09 -3.07 13.99
CA GLY A 373 -15.15 -2.48 12.67
C GLY A 373 -16.27 -3.08 11.83
N LEU A 374 -16.76 -2.26 10.90
CA LEU A 374 -17.66 -2.68 9.84
C LEU A 374 -17.10 -2.12 8.53
N ALA A 375 -16.89 -2.98 7.54
CA ALA A 375 -16.45 -2.57 6.22
C ALA A 375 -17.39 -3.11 5.14
N TYR A 376 -17.53 -2.32 4.08
CA TYR A 376 -18.26 -2.66 2.87
C TYR A 376 -17.36 -2.50 1.67
N GLY A 377 -17.51 -3.37 0.68
CA GLY A 377 -16.87 -3.28 -0.61
C GLY A 377 -17.83 -3.64 -1.74
N ARG A 378 -17.72 -2.91 -2.85
CA ARG A 378 -18.36 -3.22 -4.13
C ARG A 378 -17.34 -3.13 -5.24
N TYR A 379 -17.35 -4.10 -6.12
CA TYR A 379 -16.71 -4.08 -7.43
C TYR A 379 -17.78 -4.28 -8.48
N GLU A 380 -17.77 -3.49 -9.55
CA GLU A 380 -18.72 -3.60 -10.65
C GLU A 380 -18.02 -3.40 -11.98
N VAL A 381 -18.31 -4.29 -12.89
CA VAL A 381 -17.90 -4.27 -14.28
C VAL A 381 -19.03 -3.67 -15.09
N LEU A 382 -18.72 -2.69 -15.93
CA LEU A 382 -19.72 -1.96 -16.71
C LEU A 382 -19.82 -2.47 -18.16
N ASP A 383 -18.77 -3.15 -18.64
CA ASP A 383 -18.70 -3.75 -19.96
C ASP A 383 -18.60 -5.27 -19.85
N THR A 384 -19.68 -5.96 -20.19
CA THR A 384 -19.76 -7.41 -20.19
C THR A 384 -19.89 -7.95 -21.62
N PHE A 385 -19.39 -9.14 -21.87
CA PHE A 385 -19.31 -9.74 -23.22
C PHE A 385 -20.04 -11.09 -23.33
N GLY A 386 -20.60 -11.54 -22.22
CA GLY A 386 -21.36 -12.80 -22.17
C GLY A 386 -22.21 -12.92 -20.90
N PRO A 387 -23.24 -13.75 -20.91
CA PRO A 387 -24.20 -13.85 -19.81
C PRO A 387 -23.61 -14.38 -18.49
N ASP A 388 -22.51 -15.13 -18.57
CA ASP A 388 -21.83 -15.67 -17.39
C ASP A 388 -20.69 -14.76 -16.91
N ASP A 389 -20.57 -13.56 -17.49
CA ASP A 389 -19.57 -12.58 -17.07
C ASP A 389 -19.94 -12.00 -15.73
N LEU A 390 -18.91 -11.77 -14.92
CA LEU A 390 -19.05 -11.07 -13.65
C LEU A 390 -19.56 -9.65 -13.90
N GLU A 391 -20.72 -9.32 -13.33
CA GLU A 391 -21.27 -7.96 -13.31
C GLU A 391 -20.88 -7.25 -12.00
N ALA A 392 -21.15 -7.88 -10.84
CA ALA A 392 -20.88 -7.22 -9.57
C ALA A 392 -20.46 -8.19 -8.45
N LEU A 393 -19.66 -7.65 -7.54
CA LEU A 393 -19.31 -8.26 -6.26
C LEU A 393 -19.67 -7.30 -5.13
N ASN A 394 -20.29 -7.82 -4.08
CA ASN A 394 -20.55 -7.09 -2.85
C ASN A 394 -19.93 -7.86 -1.67
N THR A 395 -19.35 -7.15 -0.71
CA THR A 395 -18.85 -7.77 0.53
C THR A 395 -19.16 -6.90 1.73
N ILE A 396 -19.48 -7.54 2.85
CA ILE A 396 -19.64 -6.90 4.16
C ILE A 396 -18.80 -7.67 5.18
N HIS A 397 -17.98 -6.94 5.92
CA HIS A 397 -17.06 -7.49 6.92
C HIS A 397 -17.38 -6.88 8.29
N GLY A 398 -17.83 -7.70 9.23
CA GLY A 398 -18.00 -7.32 10.64
C GLY A 398 -16.85 -7.85 11.47
N THR A 399 -15.99 -6.98 12.01
CA THR A 399 -14.74 -7.36 12.68
C THR A 399 -14.72 -7.00 14.16
N LEU A 400 -14.05 -7.82 14.95
CA LEU A 400 -13.72 -7.55 16.35
C LEU A 400 -12.27 -7.96 16.60
N PHE A 401 -11.45 -7.02 17.09
CA PHE A 401 -10.07 -7.27 17.48
C PHE A 401 -9.90 -7.07 18.98
N TRP A 402 -9.24 -8.03 19.61
CA TRP A 402 -8.81 -7.96 20.99
C TRP A 402 -7.29 -8.05 21.09
N ASN A 403 -6.67 -7.04 21.70
CA ASN A 403 -5.23 -6.95 21.92
C ASN A 403 -4.94 -7.14 23.42
N PRO A 404 -4.86 -8.39 23.93
CA PRO A 404 -4.58 -8.64 25.35
C PRO A 404 -3.20 -8.11 25.77
N THR A 405 -2.27 -8.01 24.83
CA THR A 405 -0.94 -7.40 25.00
C THR A 405 -0.58 -6.61 23.75
N GLU A 406 0.48 -5.80 23.82
CA GLU A 406 0.99 -5.04 22.65
C GLU A 406 1.45 -5.96 21.49
N ARG A 407 1.73 -7.23 21.76
CA ARG A 407 2.26 -8.18 20.77
C ARG A 407 1.26 -9.21 20.29
N VAL A 408 0.12 -9.34 20.94
CA VAL A 408 -0.88 -10.35 20.61
C VAL A 408 -2.17 -9.68 20.16
N THR A 409 -2.67 -10.09 19.00
CA THR A 409 -3.98 -9.72 18.47
C THR A 409 -4.81 -10.98 18.24
N VAL A 410 -5.99 -11.01 18.82
CA VAL A 410 -7.01 -12.01 18.50
C VAL A 410 -8.08 -11.32 17.68
N GLY A 411 -8.38 -11.86 16.50
CA GLY A 411 -9.39 -11.32 15.58
C GLY A 411 -10.55 -12.28 15.40
N GLY A 412 -11.75 -11.75 15.29
CA GLY A 412 -12.95 -12.45 14.85
C GLY A 412 -13.65 -11.64 13.77
N GLU A 413 -14.16 -12.30 12.74
CA GLU A 413 -14.79 -11.66 11.60
C GLU A 413 -15.91 -12.52 11.05
N VAL A 414 -17.02 -11.89 10.72
CA VAL A 414 -18.08 -12.46 9.88
C VAL A 414 -18.03 -11.74 8.55
N ILE A 415 -17.99 -12.51 7.46
CA ILE A 415 -17.94 -11.98 6.09
C ILE A 415 -19.14 -12.52 5.35
N TRP A 416 -19.90 -11.63 4.75
CA TRP A 416 -20.90 -11.93 3.74
C TRP A 416 -20.39 -11.40 2.41
N GLY A 417 -20.51 -12.19 1.35
CA GLY A 417 -20.20 -11.80 -0.01
C GLY A 417 -21.28 -12.26 -0.97
N GLN A 418 -21.47 -11.50 -2.06
CA GLN A 418 -22.38 -11.81 -3.14
C GLN A 418 -21.68 -11.60 -4.47
N ARG A 419 -21.93 -12.50 -5.40
CA ARG A 419 -21.59 -12.38 -6.80
C ARG A 419 -22.87 -12.27 -7.63
N GLU A 420 -22.86 -11.41 -8.64
CA GLU A 420 -23.89 -11.22 -9.64
C GLU A 420 -23.25 -11.29 -11.03
N ASP A 421 -23.83 -12.08 -11.92
CA ASP A 421 -23.40 -12.22 -13.31
C ASP A 421 -24.35 -11.42 -14.23
N GLU A 422 -23.90 -11.08 -15.44
CA GLU A 422 -24.63 -10.30 -16.45
C GLU A 422 -26.03 -10.86 -16.76
N SER A 423 -26.23 -12.17 -16.65
CA SER A 423 -27.56 -12.79 -16.82
C SER A 423 -28.55 -12.46 -15.69
N GLY A 424 -28.11 -11.79 -14.63
CA GLY A 424 -28.84 -11.59 -13.39
C GLY A 424 -28.88 -12.83 -12.49
N ALA A 425 -28.05 -13.85 -12.77
CA ALA A 425 -27.82 -14.94 -11.84
C ALA A 425 -26.96 -14.42 -10.69
N ASP A 426 -27.39 -14.65 -9.47
CA ASP A 426 -26.66 -14.22 -8.27
C ASP A 426 -26.66 -15.32 -7.21
N ASP A 427 -25.61 -15.32 -6.39
CA ASP A 427 -25.52 -16.14 -5.17
C ASP A 427 -24.68 -15.45 -4.11
N ASP A 428 -24.77 -15.92 -2.86
CA ASP A 428 -24.07 -15.34 -1.74
C ASP A 428 -23.37 -16.42 -0.89
N ALA A 429 -22.35 -16.01 -0.16
CA ALA A 429 -21.61 -16.87 0.73
C ALA A 429 -21.36 -16.19 2.09
N LEU A 430 -21.40 -16.98 3.14
CA LEU A 430 -21.15 -16.55 4.50
C LEU A 430 -19.94 -17.29 5.08
N ARG A 431 -19.00 -16.51 5.65
CA ARG A 431 -17.81 -17.01 6.33
C ARG A 431 -17.71 -16.48 7.75
N PHE A 432 -17.31 -17.34 8.66
CA PHE A 432 -16.74 -16.94 9.95
C PHE A 432 -15.25 -17.22 9.98
N GLN A 433 -14.46 -16.23 10.31
CA GLN A 433 -13.00 -16.36 10.45
C GLN A 433 -12.54 -15.83 11.78
N THR A 434 -11.63 -16.55 12.43
CA THR A 434 -10.93 -16.07 13.62
C THR A 434 -9.43 -16.26 13.46
N SER A 435 -8.65 -15.41 14.12
CA SER A 435 -7.20 -15.49 14.06
C SER A 435 -6.53 -15.15 15.37
N VAL A 436 -5.34 -15.70 15.56
CA VAL A 436 -4.39 -15.27 16.59
C VAL A 436 -3.11 -14.86 15.90
N GLN A 437 -2.69 -13.63 16.16
CA GLN A 437 -1.45 -13.07 15.64
C GLN A 437 -0.51 -12.69 16.78
N VAL A 438 0.74 -13.12 16.70
CA VAL A 438 1.81 -12.80 17.64
C VAL A 438 2.94 -12.10 16.93
N ASN A 439 3.18 -10.83 17.28
CA ASN A 439 4.23 -9.99 16.69
C ASN A 439 5.57 -10.17 17.43
N PHE A 440 6.69 -10.15 16.71
CA PHE A 440 8.05 -10.25 17.28
C PHE A 440 9.02 -9.21 16.70
#